data_3d579eb94232bc754bb10387f2ca4272
#
_entry.id   3d579eb94232bc754bb10387f2ca4272
#
_cell.length_a   1.000
_cell.length_b   1.000
_cell.length_c   1.000
_cell.angle_alpha   90.00
_cell.angle_beta   90.00
_cell.angle_gamma   90.00
#
_symmetry.space_group_name_H-M   'P 1'
#
loop_
_entity.id
_entity.type
_entity.pdbx_description
1 polymer ?
#
loop_
_entity_poly.entity_id
_entity_poly.type
_entity_poly.pdbx_seq_one_letter_code
_entity_poly.pdbx_strand_id
1 'polypeptide(L)'
;MKTSAAARVRERIGALPDRSFVRVRDLEEDGVISTRAAEVAMSRLAHAGVVSPIRKGLYWKGPQTRTGMLPPTPAEVGVAVGGPGSGPSDLSAARFLGLTTQVPVKMDMAVPGRAPVGFSGIEFHSRPYTRAMHGLKPVEVAVLEVLRMWPSGVEDDWETLRESVADLVRTGIVRADKVSAAVADEHTPAVRGLWGE
;
A
#
# COMPACT_ATOMS: atom_id res chain seq x y z
N MET A 1 30.71 14.43 -22.04
CA MET A 1 29.32 14.56 -22.57
C MET A 1 28.35 14.56 -21.38
N LYS A 2 27.50 15.57 -21.22
CA LYS A 2 26.45 15.56 -20.17
C LYS A 2 25.34 14.60 -20.59
N THR A 3 25.11 13.58 -19.81
CA THR A 3 23.97 12.63 -20.02
C THR A 3 22.65 13.41 -19.95
N SER A 4 21.76 13.21 -20.92
CA SER A 4 20.47 13.91 -20.94
C SER A 4 19.57 13.47 -19.78
N ALA A 5 18.65 14.35 -19.33
CA ALA A 5 17.67 14.01 -18.30
C ALA A 5 16.87 12.75 -18.65
N ALA A 6 16.48 12.58 -19.90
CA ALA A 6 15.75 11.40 -20.36
C ALA A 6 16.58 10.11 -20.27
N ALA A 7 17.90 10.18 -20.54
CA ALA A 7 18.78 9.03 -20.40
C ALA A 7 18.96 8.64 -18.92
N ARG A 8 19.11 9.63 -18.03
CA ARG A 8 19.20 9.38 -16.58
C ARG A 8 17.91 8.76 -16.02
N VAL A 9 16.75 9.27 -16.42
CA VAL A 9 15.47 8.67 -16.01
C VAL A 9 15.39 7.21 -16.49
N ARG A 10 15.75 6.93 -17.73
CA ARG A 10 15.75 5.56 -18.28
C ARG A 10 16.68 4.64 -17.49
N GLU A 11 17.88 5.10 -17.17
CA GLU A 11 18.85 4.36 -16.37
C GLU A 11 18.31 4.05 -14.96
N ARG A 12 17.74 5.05 -14.27
CA ARG A 12 17.12 4.86 -12.94
C ARG A 12 15.98 3.87 -13.00
N ILE A 13 15.10 3.95 -14.00
CA ILE A 13 14.01 2.99 -14.17
C ILE A 13 14.54 1.59 -14.47
N GLY A 14 15.59 1.49 -15.30
CA GLY A 14 16.26 0.21 -15.62
C GLY A 14 16.81 -0.48 -14.38
N ALA A 15 17.39 0.28 -13.45
CA ALA A 15 17.98 -0.22 -12.21
C ALA A 15 16.96 -0.65 -11.14
N LEU A 16 15.70 -0.21 -11.25
CA LEU A 16 14.67 -0.64 -10.29
C LEU A 16 14.34 -2.14 -10.48
N PRO A 17 14.06 -2.86 -9.39
CA PRO A 17 13.52 -4.21 -9.50
C PRO A 17 12.13 -4.21 -10.14
N ASP A 18 11.74 -5.34 -10.70
CA ASP A 18 10.36 -5.55 -11.09
C ASP A 18 9.44 -5.47 -9.87
N ARG A 19 8.15 -5.18 -10.10
CA ARG A 19 7.13 -4.88 -9.07
C ARG A 19 7.42 -3.60 -8.29
N SER A 20 7.96 -2.59 -8.97
CA SER A 20 8.21 -1.27 -8.40
C SER A 20 7.20 -0.23 -8.85
N PHE A 21 6.73 0.59 -7.92
CA PHE A 21 6.00 1.83 -8.23
C PHE A 21 6.99 3.00 -8.31
N VAL A 22 6.77 3.86 -9.31
CA VAL A 22 7.61 5.03 -9.57
C VAL A 22 6.75 6.27 -9.53
N ARG A 23 7.07 7.21 -8.66
CA ARG A 23 6.47 8.54 -8.66
C ARG A 23 7.38 9.50 -9.44
N VAL A 24 6.80 10.31 -10.30
CA VAL A 24 7.57 11.29 -11.11
C VAL A 24 8.39 12.22 -10.21
N ARG A 25 7.83 12.67 -9.09
CA ARG A 25 8.53 13.53 -8.12
C ARG A 25 9.81 12.89 -7.53
N ASP A 26 9.84 11.55 -7.42
CA ASP A 26 11.00 10.85 -6.84
C ASP A 26 12.16 10.73 -7.86
N LEU A 27 11.91 11.12 -9.11
CA LEU A 27 12.91 11.18 -10.19
C LEU A 27 13.53 12.56 -10.34
N GLU A 28 13.01 13.56 -9.67
CA GLU A 28 13.56 14.93 -9.71
C GLU A 28 14.97 14.96 -9.12
N GLU A 29 15.83 15.72 -9.73
CA GLU A 29 17.22 15.90 -9.31
C GLU A 29 17.61 17.35 -9.60
N ASP A 30 17.94 18.09 -8.56
CA ASP A 30 18.23 19.53 -8.64
C ASP A 30 19.27 19.86 -9.71
N GLY A 31 18.91 20.77 -10.60
CA GLY A 31 19.75 21.23 -11.71
C GLY A 31 20.00 20.21 -12.83
N VAL A 32 19.42 18.99 -12.74
CA VAL A 32 19.65 17.91 -13.72
C VAL A 32 18.36 17.38 -14.31
N ILE A 33 17.37 17.04 -13.49
CA ILE A 33 16.07 16.49 -13.92
C ILE A 33 14.97 17.35 -13.33
N SER A 34 14.34 18.17 -14.16
CA SER A 34 13.14 18.91 -13.76
C SER A 34 11.92 18.03 -13.79
N THR A 35 10.87 18.38 -13.02
CA THR A 35 9.54 17.70 -13.04
C THR A 35 9.06 17.48 -14.47
N ARG A 36 9.12 18.51 -15.30
CA ARG A 36 8.70 18.44 -16.70
C ARG A 36 9.50 17.44 -17.53
N ALA A 37 10.83 17.39 -17.33
CA ALA A 37 11.68 16.44 -18.02
C ALA A 37 11.39 15.00 -17.58
N ALA A 38 11.15 14.78 -16.28
CA ALA A 38 10.76 13.50 -15.73
C ALA A 38 9.39 13.04 -16.28
N GLU A 39 8.38 13.91 -16.31
CA GLU A 39 7.06 13.61 -16.89
C GLU A 39 7.15 13.17 -18.35
N VAL A 40 7.90 13.92 -19.18
CA VAL A 40 8.09 13.61 -20.59
C VAL A 40 8.81 12.27 -20.76
N ALA A 41 9.87 12.03 -19.98
CA ALA A 41 10.60 10.78 -20.03
C ALA A 41 9.73 9.58 -19.62
N MET A 42 8.95 9.69 -18.54
CA MET A 42 8.05 8.64 -18.08
C MET A 42 6.93 8.36 -19.08
N SER A 43 6.37 9.40 -19.71
CA SER A 43 5.38 9.23 -20.79
C SER A 43 5.96 8.42 -21.96
N ARG A 44 7.19 8.71 -22.38
CA ARG A 44 7.87 7.95 -23.47
C ARG A 44 8.14 6.50 -23.04
N LEU A 45 8.56 6.26 -21.81
CA LEU A 45 8.77 4.90 -21.28
C LEU A 45 7.46 4.12 -21.19
N ALA A 46 6.35 4.79 -20.89
CA ALA A 46 5.03 4.18 -20.89
C ALA A 46 4.59 3.79 -22.31
N HIS A 47 4.77 4.66 -23.30
CA HIS A 47 4.50 4.33 -24.71
C HIS A 47 5.39 3.19 -25.24
N ALA A 48 6.61 3.08 -24.72
CA ALA A 48 7.52 1.97 -25.04
C ALA A 48 7.24 0.67 -24.26
N GLY A 49 6.20 0.64 -23.41
CA GLY A 49 5.85 -0.55 -22.62
C GLY A 49 6.82 -0.89 -21.49
N VAL A 50 7.76 -0.01 -21.14
CA VAL A 50 8.74 -0.20 -20.06
C VAL A 50 8.11 0.01 -18.67
N VAL A 51 7.11 0.86 -18.60
CA VAL A 51 6.28 1.11 -17.40
C VAL A 51 4.81 1.24 -17.80
N SER A 52 3.91 0.99 -16.86
CA SER A 52 2.45 1.19 -17.06
C SER A 52 1.95 2.34 -16.18
N PRO A 53 1.16 3.29 -16.70
CA PRO A 53 0.58 4.35 -15.89
C PRO A 53 -0.51 3.79 -14.99
N ILE A 54 -0.47 4.16 -13.69
CA ILE A 54 -1.51 3.83 -12.71
C ILE A 54 -2.45 5.04 -12.52
N ARG A 55 -1.87 6.21 -12.36
CA ARG A 55 -2.53 7.52 -12.35
C ARG A 55 -1.52 8.60 -12.73
N LYS A 56 -1.98 9.85 -12.86
CA LYS A 56 -1.06 10.97 -13.13
C LYS A 56 0.11 11.00 -12.12
N GLY A 57 1.31 10.91 -12.62
CA GLY A 57 2.56 10.95 -11.84
C GLY A 57 2.90 9.67 -11.07
N LEU A 58 2.16 8.58 -11.23
CA LEU A 58 2.45 7.28 -10.63
C LEU A 58 2.44 6.19 -11.72
N TYR A 59 3.53 5.46 -11.81
CA TYR A 59 3.75 4.41 -12.78
C TYR A 59 4.15 3.10 -12.10
N TRP A 60 3.91 2.01 -12.79
CA TRP A 60 4.27 0.65 -12.41
C TRP A 60 5.35 0.10 -13.34
N LYS A 61 6.39 -0.48 -12.77
CA LYS A 61 7.36 -1.32 -13.47
C LYS A 61 7.11 -2.77 -13.05
N GLY A 62 6.39 -3.49 -13.89
CA GLY A 62 6.07 -4.90 -13.66
C GLY A 62 6.99 -5.85 -14.41
N PRO A 63 6.96 -7.15 -14.04
CA PRO A 63 7.63 -8.20 -14.80
C PRO A 63 7.10 -8.23 -16.23
N GLN A 64 8.01 -8.37 -17.19
CA GLN A 64 7.67 -8.56 -18.59
C GLN A 64 7.38 -10.03 -18.86
N THR A 65 6.25 -10.31 -19.50
CA THR A 65 5.83 -11.64 -19.91
C THR A 65 5.73 -11.71 -21.43
N ARG A 66 5.50 -12.90 -21.97
CA ARG A 66 5.27 -13.07 -23.41
C ARG A 66 4.04 -12.32 -23.93
N THR A 67 3.07 -12.03 -23.05
CA THR A 67 1.82 -11.34 -23.38
C THR A 67 1.81 -9.87 -22.94
N GLY A 68 2.92 -9.34 -22.45
CA GLY A 68 3.07 -7.98 -21.99
C GLY A 68 3.47 -7.88 -20.51
N MET A 69 3.41 -6.66 -19.98
CA MET A 69 3.74 -6.40 -18.58
C MET A 69 2.65 -6.94 -17.64
N LEU A 70 3.06 -7.69 -16.62
CA LEU A 70 2.16 -8.15 -15.57
C LEU A 70 1.64 -6.93 -14.77
N PRO A 71 0.33 -6.71 -14.68
CA PRO A 71 -0.21 -5.59 -13.90
C PRO A 71 0.00 -5.78 -12.41
N PRO A 72 -0.01 -4.69 -11.62
CA PRO A 72 -0.01 -4.79 -10.17
C PRO A 72 -1.35 -5.32 -9.65
N THR A 73 -1.32 -5.97 -8.51
CA THR A 73 -2.55 -6.38 -7.81
C THR A 73 -3.29 -5.15 -7.24
N PRO A 74 -4.61 -5.23 -7.01
CA PRO A 74 -5.37 -4.16 -6.35
C PRO A 74 -4.77 -3.74 -4.99
N ALA A 75 -4.28 -4.69 -4.20
CA ALA A 75 -3.63 -4.41 -2.92
C ALA A 75 -2.35 -3.58 -3.08
N GLU A 76 -1.49 -3.93 -4.05
CA GLU A 76 -0.26 -3.17 -4.36
C GLU A 76 -0.58 -1.75 -4.82
N VAL A 77 -1.59 -1.61 -5.70
CA VAL A 77 -2.07 -0.28 -6.14
C VAL A 77 -2.60 0.50 -4.94
N GLY A 78 -3.39 -0.13 -4.09
CA GLY A 78 -3.97 0.48 -2.89
C GLY A 78 -2.92 1.06 -1.96
N VAL A 79 -1.87 0.30 -1.65
CA VAL A 79 -0.73 0.76 -0.83
C VAL A 79 0.04 1.88 -1.53
N ALA A 80 0.35 1.73 -2.82
CA ALA A 80 1.10 2.73 -3.57
C ALA A 80 0.35 4.06 -3.70
N VAL A 81 -0.97 4.02 -3.83
CA VAL A 81 -1.83 5.22 -3.95
C VAL A 81 -2.09 5.85 -2.60
N GLY A 82 -2.37 5.04 -1.58
CA GLY A 82 -2.67 5.50 -0.23
C GLY A 82 -1.47 6.04 0.53
N GLY A 83 -0.28 5.51 0.22
CA GLY A 83 0.98 5.95 0.85
C GLY A 83 1.26 5.28 2.21
N PRO A 84 2.22 5.83 2.99
CA PRO A 84 2.58 5.28 4.30
C PRO A 84 1.39 5.15 5.25
N GLY A 85 1.31 4.06 5.99
CA GLY A 85 0.21 3.80 6.92
C GLY A 85 -1.08 3.32 6.24
N SER A 86 -1.03 2.98 4.95
CA SER A 86 -2.14 2.36 4.22
C SER A 86 -2.00 0.84 4.20
N GLY A 87 -3.14 0.16 4.20
CA GLY A 87 -3.19 -1.30 4.15
C GLY A 87 -4.61 -1.82 3.94
N PRO A 88 -4.77 -3.14 3.83
CA PRO A 88 -6.09 -3.76 3.75
C PRO A 88 -7.00 -3.34 4.90
N SER A 89 -8.30 -3.19 4.62
CA SER A 89 -9.34 -2.91 5.61
C SER A 89 -10.51 -3.87 5.47
N ASP A 90 -11.41 -3.82 6.42
CA ASP A 90 -12.65 -4.59 6.41
C ASP A 90 -12.42 -6.08 6.04
N LEU A 91 -13.26 -6.67 5.21
CA LEU A 91 -13.16 -8.07 4.79
C LEU A 91 -11.81 -8.38 4.10
N SER A 92 -11.23 -7.39 3.39
CA SER A 92 -9.92 -7.54 2.78
C SER A 92 -8.79 -7.68 3.80
N ALA A 93 -8.90 -7.04 4.98
CA ALA A 93 -7.95 -7.20 6.08
C ALA A 93 -8.05 -8.59 6.71
N ALA A 94 -9.26 -9.06 7.02
CA ALA A 94 -9.48 -10.39 7.56
C ALA A 94 -8.94 -11.48 6.61
N ARG A 95 -9.23 -11.36 5.31
CA ARG A 95 -8.70 -12.28 4.30
C ARG A 95 -7.17 -12.21 4.18
N PHE A 96 -6.59 -11.02 4.23
CA PHE A 96 -5.15 -10.83 4.15
C PHE A 96 -4.41 -11.48 5.33
N LEU A 97 -5.04 -11.50 6.50
CA LEU A 97 -4.53 -12.18 7.70
C LEU A 97 -4.90 -13.66 7.79
N GLY A 98 -5.68 -14.20 6.83
CA GLY A 98 -6.11 -15.60 6.83
C GLY A 98 -7.27 -15.92 7.80
N LEU A 99 -7.99 -14.91 8.29
CA LEU A 99 -9.06 -15.03 9.29
C LEU A 99 -10.46 -15.21 8.68
N THR A 100 -10.54 -15.32 7.37
CA THR A 100 -11.78 -15.61 6.63
C THR A 100 -11.49 -16.23 5.28
N THR A 101 -12.39 -17.07 4.81
CA THR A 101 -12.37 -17.66 3.46
C THR A 101 -13.13 -16.80 2.45
N GLN A 102 -13.93 -15.84 2.92
CA GLN A 102 -14.71 -14.93 2.07
C GLN A 102 -13.83 -14.08 1.17
N VAL A 103 -14.27 -13.91 -0.07
CA VAL A 103 -13.57 -13.09 -1.07
C VAL A 103 -14.34 -11.79 -1.27
N PRO A 104 -13.77 -10.63 -0.91
CA PRO A 104 -14.43 -9.37 -1.16
C PRO A 104 -14.53 -9.10 -2.67
N VAL A 105 -15.65 -8.48 -3.10
CA VAL A 105 -15.86 -8.08 -4.50
C VAL A 105 -14.88 -7.03 -4.96
N LYS A 106 -14.50 -6.13 -4.04
CA LYS A 106 -13.46 -5.12 -4.22
C LYS A 106 -12.43 -5.27 -3.13
N MET A 107 -11.23 -4.78 -3.40
CA MET A 107 -10.18 -4.64 -2.39
C MET A 107 -10.47 -3.43 -1.51
N ASP A 108 -10.79 -3.65 -0.24
CA ASP A 108 -10.95 -2.58 0.75
C ASP A 108 -9.60 -2.15 1.29
N MET A 109 -9.35 -0.84 1.31
CA MET A 109 -8.08 -0.24 1.70
C MET A 109 -8.28 0.91 2.69
N ALA A 110 -7.72 0.79 3.87
CA ALA A 110 -7.59 1.90 4.81
C ALA A 110 -6.46 2.83 4.36
N VAL A 111 -6.73 4.14 4.33
CA VAL A 111 -5.74 5.15 3.96
C VAL A 111 -5.76 6.31 4.94
N PRO A 112 -4.59 6.81 5.38
CA PRO A 112 -4.51 8.00 6.23
C PRO A 112 -5.02 9.24 5.49
N GLY A 113 -5.97 9.95 6.11
CA GLY A 113 -6.53 11.17 5.54
C GLY A 113 -7.58 10.90 4.47
N ARG A 114 -7.59 11.74 3.41
CA ARG A 114 -8.64 11.69 2.39
C ARG A 114 -8.52 10.47 1.48
N ALA A 115 -9.59 9.71 1.38
CA ALA A 115 -9.69 8.55 0.49
C ALA A 115 -9.54 8.96 -0.99
N PRO A 116 -8.64 8.30 -1.75
CA PRO A 116 -8.56 8.46 -3.20
C PRO A 116 -9.83 7.97 -3.89
N VAL A 117 -10.13 8.54 -5.07
CA VAL A 117 -11.28 8.14 -5.89
C VAL A 117 -10.85 7.73 -7.29
N GLY A 118 -11.73 7.03 -8.01
CA GLY A 118 -11.51 6.69 -9.42
C GLY A 118 -10.68 5.43 -9.66
N PHE A 119 -10.62 4.51 -8.71
CA PHE A 119 -9.93 3.22 -8.87
C PHE A 119 -10.95 2.08 -8.99
N SER A 120 -10.95 1.43 -10.15
CA SER A 120 -11.77 0.23 -10.34
C SER A 120 -11.22 -0.93 -9.50
N GLY A 121 -12.11 -1.66 -8.82
CA GLY A 121 -11.76 -2.82 -8.02
C GLY A 121 -11.14 -2.52 -6.65
N ILE A 122 -11.00 -1.23 -6.27
CA ILE A 122 -10.50 -0.81 -4.95
C ILE A 122 -11.50 0.17 -4.33
N GLU A 123 -11.83 -0.05 -3.06
CA GLU A 123 -12.58 0.87 -2.22
C GLU A 123 -11.69 1.40 -1.12
N PHE A 124 -11.62 2.74 -0.99
CA PHE A 124 -10.74 3.39 -0.03
C PHE A 124 -11.54 3.96 1.13
N HIS A 125 -11.09 3.68 2.34
CA HIS A 125 -11.68 4.14 3.59
C HIS A 125 -10.73 5.09 4.31
N SER A 126 -11.20 6.32 4.57
CA SER A 126 -10.42 7.32 5.30
C SER A 126 -10.17 6.88 6.75
N ARG A 127 -8.94 7.09 7.22
CA ARG A 127 -8.51 6.80 8.60
C ARG A 127 -7.73 7.98 9.17
N PRO A 128 -7.47 8.02 10.49
CA PRO A 128 -6.67 9.08 11.10
C PRO A 128 -5.32 9.25 10.41
N TYR A 129 -4.94 10.50 10.18
CA TYR A 129 -3.67 10.82 9.52
C TYR A 129 -2.44 10.37 10.34
N THR A 130 -2.60 10.23 11.66
CA THR A 130 -1.57 9.74 12.58
C THR A 130 -1.01 8.38 12.18
N ARG A 131 -1.78 7.51 11.52
CA ARG A 131 -1.30 6.22 11.00
C ARG A 131 -0.10 6.35 10.05
N ALA A 132 -0.05 7.41 9.25
CA ALA A 132 1.10 7.69 8.38
C ALA A 132 2.36 8.03 9.19
N MET A 133 2.21 8.69 10.34
CA MET A 133 3.31 9.10 11.21
C MET A 133 3.96 7.92 11.94
N HIS A 134 3.19 6.86 12.24
CA HIS A 134 3.71 5.65 12.89
C HIS A 134 4.51 4.74 11.94
N GLY A 135 4.44 4.99 10.62
CA GLY A 135 5.16 4.21 9.61
C GLY A 135 4.72 2.74 9.59
N LEU A 136 3.41 2.49 9.73
CA LEU A 136 2.83 1.16 9.75
C LEU A 136 3.04 0.44 8.42
N LYS A 137 3.36 -0.85 8.50
CA LYS A 137 3.34 -1.76 7.35
C LYS A 137 1.88 -2.13 7.01
N PRO A 138 1.58 -2.56 5.77
CA PRO A 138 0.23 -2.99 5.40
C PRO A 138 -0.37 -4.08 6.29
N VAL A 139 0.45 -5.02 6.80
CA VAL A 139 0.02 -6.06 7.72
C VAL A 139 -0.39 -5.49 9.08
N GLU A 140 0.32 -4.49 9.59
CA GLU A 140 0.01 -3.80 10.84
C GLU A 140 -1.29 -2.99 10.73
N VAL A 141 -1.52 -2.39 9.56
CA VAL A 141 -2.80 -1.74 9.26
C VAL A 141 -3.92 -2.77 9.22
N ALA A 142 -3.72 -3.94 8.59
CA ALA A 142 -4.71 -5.00 8.54
C ALA A 142 -5.10 -5.49 9.95
N VAL A 143 -4.14 -5.63 10.88
CA VAL A 143 -4.41 -5.96 12.29
C VAL A 143 -5.34 -4.89 12.92
N LEU A 144 -5.02 -3.60 12.78
CA LEU A 144 -5.88 -2.52 13.31
C LEU A 144 -7.29 -2.55 12.71
N GLU A 145 -7.41 -2.84 11.42
CA GLU A 145 -8.70 -2.89 10.75
C GLU A 145 -9.53 -4.12 11.16
N VAL A 146 -8.90 -5.28 11.40
CA VAL A 146 -9.59 -6.45 11.95
C VAL A 146 -10.10 -6.17 13.36
N LEU A 147 -9.28 -5.58 14.24
CA LEU A 147 -9.72 -5.16 15.58
C LEU A 147 -10.88 -4.14 15.52
N ARG A 148 -10.85 -3.24 14.53
CA ARG A 148 -11.88 -2.23 14.33
C ARG A 148 -13.24 -2.82 13.93
N MET A 149 -13.24 -3.88 13.10
CA MET A 149 -14.45 -4.51 12.60
C MET A 149 -14.95 -5.66 13.49
N TRP A 150 -14.15 -6.12 14.42
CA TRP A 150 -14.48 -7.26 15.28
C TRP A 150 -15.87 -7.10 15.95
N PRO A 151 -16.70 -8.16 16.00
CA PRO A 151 -16.47 -9.54 15.49
C PRO A 151 -16.89 -9.75 14.03
N SER A 152 -17.28 -8.70 13.31
CA SER A 152 -17.77 -8.81 11.93
C SER A 152 -16.66 -9.25 10.95
N GLY A 153 -17.01 -10.12 9.99
CA GLY A 153 -16.12 -10.52 8.89
C GLY A 153 -14.96 -11.44 9.27
N VAL A 154 -14.85 -11.86 10.54
CA VAL A 154 -13.90 -12.85 11.03
C VAL A 154 -14.69 -14.14 11.29
N GLU A 155 -14.19 -15.27 10.79
CA GLU A 155 -14.86 -16.58 10.95
C GLU A 155 -14.45 -17.26 12.27
N ASP A 156 -13.28 -16.91 12.80
CA ASP A 156 -12.73 -17.44 14.04
C ASP A 156 -13.27 -16.70 15.29
N ASP A 157 -13.08 -17.31 16.45
CA ASP A 157 -13.37 -16.69 17.74
C ASP A 157 -12.25 -15.71 18.17
N TRP A 158 -12.48 -14.99 19.27
CA TRP A 158 -11.52 -14.01 19.80
C TRP A 158 -10.17 -14.62 20.16
N GLU A 159 -10.18 -15.81 20.76
CA GLU A 159 -8.94 -16.47 21.20
C GLU A 159 -8.06 -16.84 19.99
N THR A 160 -8.64 -17.41 18.95
CA THR A 160 -7.94 -17.75 17.70
C THR A 160 -7.41 -16.50 17.00
N LEU A 161 -8.18 -15.40 16.95
CA LEU A 161 -7.70 -14.13 16.43
C LEU A 161 -6.50 -13.62 17.23
N ARG A 162 -6.60 -13.62 18.55
CA ARG A 162 -5.54 -13.17 19.45
C ARG A 162 -4.25 -13.98 19.26
N GLU A 163 -4.36 -15.30 19.20
CA GLU A 163 -3.22 -16.19 18.93
C GLU A 163 -2.59 -15.90 17.58
N SER A 164 -3.39 -15.70 16.53
CA SER A 164 -2.91 -15.37 15.19
C SER A 164 -2.12 -14.05 15.18
N VAL A 165 -2.63 -13.03 15.88
CA VAL A 165 -1.93 -11.73 15.99
C VAL A 165 -0.66 -11.87 16.83
N ALA A 166 -0.71 -12.62 17.94
CA ALA A 166 0.47 -12.89 18.79
C ALA A 166 1.58 -13.60 17.99
N ASP A 167 1.23 -14.54 17.12
CA ASP A 167 2.17 -15.21 16.25
C ASP A 167 2.84 -14.25 15.24
N LEU A 168 2.07 -13.34 14.66
CA LEU A 168 2.61 -12.29 13.77
C LEU A 168 3.60 -11.37 14.51
N VAL A 169 3.31 -11.07 15.77
CA VAL A 169 4.22 -10.29 16.64
C VAL A 169 5.47 -11.11 16.98
N ARG A 170 5.31 -12.35 17.41
CA ARG A 170 6.41 -13.25 17.78
C ARG A 170 7.39 -13.50 16.63
N THR A 171 6.87 -13.57 15.41
CA THR A 171 7.69 -13.75 14.19
C THR A 171 8.28 -12.46 13.64
N GLY A 172 7.98 -11.30 14.25
CA GLY A 172 8.48 -9.97 13.82
C GLY A 172 7.86 -9.44 12.53
N ILE A 173 6.81 -10.08 12.04
CA ILE A 173 6.02 -9.60 10.89
C ILE A 173 5.27 -8.33 11.29
N VAL A 174 4.67 -8.32 12.48
CA VAL A 174 4.01 -7.19 13.12
C VAL A 174 4.90 -6.63 14.24
N ARG A 175 5.14 -5.32 14.22
CA ARG A 175 5.90 -4.61 15.26
C ARG A 175 4.93 -4.13 16.32
N ALA A 176 4.90 -4.80 17.47
CA ALA A 176 3.95 -4.50 18.56
C ALA A 176 4.06 -3.05 19.05
N ASP A 177 5.27 -2.50 19.17
CA ASP A 177 5.52 -1.11 19.57
C ASP A 177 4.85 -0.11 18.62
N LYS A 178 4.92 -0.37 17.31
CA LYS A 178 4.30 0.49 16.28
C LYS A 178 2.79 0.40 16.30
N VAL A 179 2.24 -0.80 16.45
CA VAL A 179 0.80 -1.00 16.54
C VAL A 179 0.27 -0.36 17.83
N SER A 180 0.91 -0.57 18.99
CA SER A 180 0.51 0.04 20.26
C SER A 180 0.50 1.57 20.20
N ALA A 181 1.52 2.18 19.58
CA ALA A 181 1.56 3.63 19.38
C ALA A 181 0.39 4.12 18.49
N ALA A 182 0.08 3.37 17.42
CA ALA A 182 -1.04 3.72 16.54
C ALA A 182 -2.41 3.52 17.22
N VAL A 183 -2.56 2.46 18.04
CA VAL A 183 -3.78 2.20 18.82
C VAL A 183 -4.09 3.35 19.79
N ALA A 184 -3.06 3.92 20.43
CA ALA A 184 -3.25 5.06 21.34
C ALA A 184 -3.89 6.27 20.63
N ASP A 185 -3.60 6.46 19.35
CA ASP A 185 -4.13 7.55 18.52
C ASP A 185 -5.45 7.19 17.78
N GLU A 186 -5.92 5.95 17.89
CA GLU A 186 -7.17 5.55 17.26
C GLU A 186 -8.38 6.16 17.98
N HIS A 187 -9.29 6.75 17.21
CA HIS A 187 -10.52 7.33 17.75
C HIS A 187 -11.57 6.28 18.15
N THR A 188 -11.43 5.04 17.68
CA THR A 188 -12.37 3.94 17.94
C THR A 188 -12.04 3.27 19.27
N PRO A 189 -12.89 3.37 20.31
CA PRO A 189 -12.62 2.78 21.62
C PRO A 189 -12.41 1.26 21.57
N ALA A 190 -13.15 0.56 20.70
CA ALA A 190 -13.03 -0.89 20.55
C ALA A 190 -11.60 -1.32 20.20
N VAL A 191 -10.93 -0.63 19.28
CA VAL A 191 -9.53 -0.96 18.91
C VAL A 191 -8.60 -0.84 20.12
N ARG A 192 -8.79 0.19 20.95
CA ARG A 192 -7.97 0.40 22.15
C ARG A 192 -8.21 -0.66 23.24
N GLY A 193 -9.47 -1.09 23.42
CA GLY A 193 -9.81 -2.15 24.37
C GLY A 193 -9.22 -3.49 23.95
N LEU A 194 -9.50 -3.89 22.71
CA LEU A 194 -9.11 -5.22 22.21
C LEU A 194 -7.58 -5.42 22.06
N TRP A 195 -6.81 -4.37 21.81
CA TRP A 195 -5.35 -4.49 21.72
C TRP A 195 -4.68 -4.76 23.06
N GLY A 196 -5.31 -4.38 24.16
CA GLY A 196 -4.78 -4.56 25.54
C GLY A 196 -5.14 -5.89 26.20
N GLU A 197 -6.06 -6.65 25.62
CA GLU A 197 -6.51 -7.96 26.10
C GLU A 197 -5.67 -9.09 25.54
#